data_b991a5d43bb00a80da212e9438dd8d7c
#
_entry.id   b991a5d43bb00a80da212e9438dd8d7c
#
_cell.length_a   1.000
_cell.length_b   1.000
_cell.length_c   1.000
_cell.angle_alpha   90.00
_cell.angle_beta   90.00
_cell.angle_gamma   90.00
#
_symmetry.space_group_name_H-M   'P 1'
#
loop_
_entity.id
_entity.type
_entity.pdbx_description
1 polymer ?
#
loop_
_entity_poly.entity_id
_entity_poly.type
_entity_poly.pdbx_seq_one_letter_code
_entity_poly.pdbx_strand_id
1 'polypeptide(L)'
;MSKKVVIMCTDVQYVAEFVSPSLCFGPVRLEGAEGLGIAAGLTAVVGPNGAGKTTLGYVIESGRWGFGNRIRFMREGMAVKVISFTDIHSFTGVDVLRYDQRLESSENDYVPSVGEIFGTAMESGLWREMCGKFSLNDVECKKINYLSSGELRKLLIINALLTAPDILVIDNPFIGLDAGSRTELRDALMSLRDRGLHIVLLLSDAGEVPDGADAMLTLEGCRFTGMVTGSTDVRRRVCEIADADESGCCCLAPVILPDAPGDVPEHEMAFSIHGGKAAYGGRDVFSGIDWEVRRGERWMLTGPNGSGKSLLLSMVCGDNPQAYANDIVIFDHKRGSGESIWDIKNNIGYVCPEMQLYFRSKLAVRGIVAEGMRPVLERFRKYSPEELAMADAWLDCLGIS
;
A
#
# COMPACT_ATOMS: atom_id res chain seq x y z
N MET A 1 23.05 -16.81 -19.31
CA MET A 1 22.36 -16.75 -20.62
C MET A 1 21.57 -15.46 -20.65
N SER A 2 21.89 -14.54 -21.58
CA SER A 2 21.22 -13.24 -21.70
C SER A 2 19.78 -13.45 -22.15
N LYS A 3 18.79 -13.24 -21.26
CA LYS A 3 17.37 -13.24 -21.65
C LYS A 3 17.17 -12.07 -22.62
N LYS A 4 16.88 -12.37 -23.90
CA LYS A 4 16.51 -11.37 -24.88
C LYS A 4 15.23 -10.67 -24.43
N VAL A 5 15.27 -9.33 -24.36
CA VAL A 5 14.08 -8.51 -24.25
C VAL A 5 13.22 -8.77 -25.47
N VAL A 6 12.03 -9.34 -25.28
CA VAL A 6 11.08 -9.56 -26.37
C VAL A 6 10.31 -8.27 -26.57
N ILE A 7 10.74 -7.47 -27.53
CA ILE A 7 10.01 -6.28 -27.97
C ILE A 7 9.10 -6.74 -29.12
N MET A 8 7.81 -6.91 -28.84
CA MET A 8 6.80 -7.06 -29.89
C MET A 8 6.25 -5.65 -30.21
N CYS A 9 6.91 -4.90 -31.07
CA CYS A 9 6.44 -3.61 -31.54
C CYS A 9 5.78 -3.72 -32.93
N THR A 10 4.51 -3.43 -32.97
CA THR A 10 3.82 -2.78 -34.08
C THR A 10 3.70 -1.32 -33.71
N ASP A 11 3.70 -0.37 -34.69
CA ASP A 11 3.71 1.11 -34.52
C ASP A 11 3.05 1.64 -33.23
N VAL A 12 3.85 1.74 -32.15
CA VAL A 12 3.37 2.21 -30.85
C VAL A 12 3.56 3.71 -30.77
N GLN A 13 2.50 4.44 -30.52
CA GLN A 13 2.58 5.86 -30.23
C GLN A 13 2.96 6.04 -28.75
N TYR A 14 4.23 6.43 -28.51
CA TYR A 14 4.70 6.76 -27.16
C TYR A 14 4.31 8.19 -26.78
N VAL A 15 3.80 8.35 -25.58
CA VAL A 15 3.60 9.65 -24.92
C VAL A 15 4.89 10.13 -24.27
N ALA A 16 5.68 9.18 -23.76
CA ALA A 16 7.01 9.42 -23.23
C ALA A 16 7.93 8.25 -23.65
N GLU A 17 8.91 8.51 -24.50
CA GLU A 17 9.88 7.54 -25.00
C GLU A 17 11.18 7.64 -24.19
N PHE A 18 11.73 6.52 -23.79
CA PHE A 18 13.01 6.44 -23.07
C PHE A 18 14.15 6.36 -24.09
N VAL A 19 14.91 7.43 -24.23
CA VAL A 19 16.01 7.54 -25.19
C VAL A 19 17.33 7.07 -24.58
N SER A 20 17.46 7.10 -23.26
CA SER A 20 18.65 6.64 -22.56
C SER A 20 18.63 5.12 -22.38
N PRO A 21 19.78 4.41 -22.47
CA PRO A 21 19.86 2.96 -22.22
C PRO A 21 19.55 2.60 -20.77
N SER A 22 19.65 3.56 -19.86
CA SER A 22 19.26 3.45 -18.46
C SER A 22 18.67 4.74 -17.95
N LEU A 23 17.76 4.61 -16.96
CA LEU A 23 17.15 5.74 -16.27
C LEU A 23 17.64 5.76 -14.82
N CYS A 24 17.99 6.93 -14.30
CA CYS A 24 18.57 7.09 -12.98
C CYS A 24 17.76 8.05 -12.11
N PHE A 25 17.59 7.71 -10.83
CA PHE A 25 17.03 8.60 -9.81
C PHE A 25 17.72 8.32 -8.48
N GLY A 26 18.50 9.28 -7.98
CA GLY A 26 19.37 9.07 -6.84
C GLY A 26 20.37 7.92 -7.09
N PRO A 27 20.51 6.96 -6.17
CA PRO A 27 21.40 5.82 -6.33
C PRO A 27 20.81 4.70 -7.21
N VAL A 28 19.54 4.74 -7.55
CA VAL A 28 18.85 3.68 -8.29
C VAL A 28 19.01 3.88 -9.79
N ARG A 29 19.38 2.82 -10.50
CA ARG A 29 19.53 2.78 -11.94
C ARG A 29 18.65 1.70 -12.54
N LEU A 30 17.74 2.09 -13.45
CA LEU A 30 16.88 1.19 -14.21
C LEU A 30 17.52 0.91 -15.56
N GLU A 31 17.92 -0.33 -15.83
CA GLU A 31 18.61 -0.74 -17.05
C GLU A 31 17.65 -1.24 -18.14
N GLY A 32 18.12 -1.20 -19.41
CA GLY A 32 17.38 -1.73 -20.56
C GLY A 32 16.18 -0.86 -20.95
N ALA A 33 16.26 0.45 -20.73
CA ALA A 33 15.17 1.38 -21.01
C ALA A 33 15.10 1.83 -22.48
N GLU A 34 16.21 1.77 -23.24
CA GLU A 34 16.31 2.32 -24.59
C GLU A 34 15.26 1.76 -25.54
N GLY A 35 14.53 2.64 -26.20
CA GLY A 35 13.48 2.25 -27.15
C GLY A 35 12.17 1.80 -26.52
N LEU A 36 12.10 1.79 -25.19
CA LEU A 36 10.85 1.58 -24.45
C LEU A 36 10.21 2.93 -24.11
N GLY A 37 8.98 2.90 -23.59
CA GLY A 37 8.30 4.13 -23.18
C GLY A 37 6.92 3.88 -22.62
N ILE A 38 6.25 4.98 -22.33
CA ILE A 38 4.86 5.01 -21.91
C ILE A 38 4.00 5.17 -23.18
N ALA A 39 3.14 4.21 -23.45
CA ALA A 39 2.21 4.27 -24.57
C ALA A 39 1.06 5.27 -24.29
N ALA A 40 0.43 5.74 -25.37
CA ALA A 40 -0.79 6.51 -25.26
C ALA A 40 -1.91 5.66 -24.64
N GLY A 41 -2.73 6.28 -23.79
CA GLY A 41 -3.78 5.59 -23.05
C GLY A 41 -3.29 5.09 -21.68
N LEU A 42 -3.51 3.81 -21.34
CA LEU A 42 -3.14 3.21 -20.06
C LEU A 42 -1.96 2.25 -20.23
N THR A 43 -0.86 2.55 -19.57
CA THR A 43 0.33 1.67 -19.48
C THR A 43 0.43 1.10 -18.07
N ALA A 44 0.47 -0.22 -17.94
CA ALA A 44 0.79 -0.90 -16.70
C ALA A 44 2.30 -1.18 -16.61
N VAL A 45 2.91 -0.94 -15.46
CA VAL A 45 4.30 -1.32 -15.15
C VAL A 45 4.25 -2.34 -14.03
N VAL A 46 4.59 -3.59 -14.35
CA VAL A 46 4.46 -4.73 -13.45
C VAL A 46 5.83 -5.23 -13.02
N GLY A 47 5.97 -5.57 -11.76
CA GLY A 47 7.20 -6.16 -11.21
C GLY A 47 7.14 -6.31 -9.69
N PRO A 48 7.99 -7.16 -9.09
CA PRO A 48 8.01 -7.38 -7.65
C PRO A 48 8.37 -6.10 -6.87
N ASN A 49 8.17 -6.15 -5.56
CA ASN A 49 8.63 -5.07 -4.68
C ASN A 49 10.15 -4.91 -4.79
N GLY A 50 10.62 -3.67 -4.77
CA GLY A 50 12.05 -3.37 -4.99
C GLY A 50 12.52 -3.37 -6.46
N ALA A 51 11.67 -3.72 -7.43
CA ALA A 51 12.05 -3.72 -8.86
C ALA A 51 12.30 -2.31 -9.46
N GLY A 52 12.07 -1.24 -8.71
CA GLY A 52 12.30 0.14 -9.17
C GLY A 52 11.09 0.84 -9.79
N LYS A 53 9.88 0.32 -9.62
CA LYS A 53 8.63 0.90 -10.16
C LYS A 53 8.41 2.35 -9.69
N THR A 54 8.44 2.57 -8.38
CA THR A 54 8.31 3.93 -7.78
C THR A 54 9.39 4.87 -8.31
N THR A 55 10.63 4.36 -8.45
CA THR A 55 11.74 5.12 -9.06
C THR A 55 11.40 5.54 -10.49
N LEU A 56 10.82 4.64 -11.29
CA LEU A 56 10.38 4.98 -12.65
C LEU A 56 9.34 6.12 -12.64
N GLY A 57 8.40 6.09 -11.72
CA GLY A 57 7.41 7.17 -11.55
C GLY A 57 8.10 8.52 -11.34
N TYR A 58 9.04 8.61 -10.41
CA TYR A 58 9.81 9.83 -10.16
C TYR A 58 10.70 10.24 -11.35
N VAL A 59 11.26 9.28 -12.08
CA VAL A 59 12.03 9.56 -13.31
C VAL A 59 11.15 10.21 -14.36
N ILE A 60 9.92 9.73 -14.55
CA ILE A 60 8.98 10.29 -15.53
C ILE A 60 8.56 11.71 -15.09
N GLU A 61 8.27 11.94 -13.83
CA GLU A 61 7.92 13.26 -13.29
C GLU A 61 9.10 14.24 -13.39
N SER A 62 10.32 13.79 -13.04
CA SER A 62 11.54 14.59 -13.08
C SER A 62 12.16 14.71 -14.47
N GLY A 63 11.63 14.06 -15.47
CA GLY A 63 12.18 13.98 -16.83
C GLY A 63 12.50 15.32 -17.51
N ARG A 64 12.08 16.43 -16.90
CA ARG A 64 12.43 17.80 -17.27
C ARG A 64 13.71 18.34 -16.60
N TRP A 65 14.25 17.70 -15.54
CA TRP A 65 15.21 18.32 -14.62
C TRP A 65 16.61 17.69 -14.62
N GLY A 66 16.96 16.90 -15.61
CA GLY A 66 18.36 16.81 -15.99
C GLY A 66 19.28 15.82 -15.29
N PHE A 67 18.83 14.78 -14.62
CA PHE A 67 19.70 13.72 -14.07
C PHE A 67 20.39 12.82 -15.15
N GLY A 68 20.62 13.36 -16.36
CA GLY A 68 21.17 12.60 -17.47
C GLY A 68 20.16 11.70 -18.17
N ASN A 69 18.93 11.63 -17.68
CA ASN A 69 17.85 10.90 -18.32
C ASN A 69 17.37 11.64 -19.56
N ARG A 70 17.25 10.92 -20.66
CA ARG A 70 16.65 11.46 -21.90
C ARG A 70 15.31 10.78 -22.09
N ILE A 71 14.24 11.52 -21.75
CA ILE A 71 12.86 11.14 -22.02
C ILE A 71 12.35 12.12 -23.08
N ARG A 72 11.85 11.58 -24.19
CA ARG A 72 11.22 12.34 -25.24
C ARG A 72 9.72 12.29 -25.05
N PHE A 73 9.11 13.39 -24.65
CA PHE A 73 7.67 13.51 -24.57
C PHE A 73 7.08 13.82 -25.96
N MET A 74 5.88 13.30 -26.24
CA MET A 74 5.16 13.51 -27.49
C MET A 74 4.92 15.00 -27.75
N ARG A 75 4.74 15.81 -26.72
CA ARG A 75 4.55 17.25 -26.76
C ARG A 75 5.40 17.92 -25.67
N GLU A 76 6.04 19.04 -26.04
CA GLU A 76 6.71 19.87 -25.03
C GLU A 76 5.68 20.39 -24.01
N GLY A 77 6.06 20.44 -22.77
CA GLY A 77 5.23 21.02 -21.73
C GLY A 77 4.21 20.09 -21.11
N MET A 78 4.17 18.81 -21.45
CA MET A 78 3.25 17.85 -20.82
C MET A 78 3.41 17.84 -19.30
N ALA A 79 2.29 18.01 -18.58
CA ALA A 79 2.25 17.96 -17.14
C ALA A 79 2.18 16.51 -16.67
N VAL A 80 3.15 16.11 -15.85
CA VAL A 80 3.17 14.78 -15.22
C VAL A 80 2.84 14.95 -13.75
N LYS A 81 1.97 14.10 -13.22
CA LYS A 81 1.67 14.02 -11.80
C LYS A 81 1.84 12.58 -11.31
N VAL A 82 2.68 12.40 -10.30
CA VAL A 82 2.84 11.12 -9.61
C VAL A 82 2.01 11.14 -8.34
N ILE A 83 1.34 10.03 -8.06
CA ILE A 83 0.66 9.78 -6.79
C ILE A 83 1.29 8.56 -6.16
N SER A 84 1.86 8.72 -4.98
CA SER A 84 2.30 7.65 -4.11
C SER A 84 1.41 7.56 -2.87
N PHE A 85 1.30 6.37 -2.30
CA PHE A 85 0.56 6.21 -1.05
C PHE A 85 1.19 7.00 0.12
N THR A 86 2.48 7.31 0.03
CA THR A 86 3.19 8.14 1.01
C THR A 86 2.82 9.62 0.93
N ASP A 87 2.17 10.05 -0.16
CA ASP A 87 1.80 11.47 -0.39
C ASP A 87 0.62 11.94 0.45
N ILE A 88 -0.03 11.03 1.17
CA ILE A 88 -1.13 11.34 2.10
C ILE A 88 -0.73 12.45 3.08
N HIS A 89 0.49 12.41 3.59
CA HIS A 89 0.98 13.41 4.55
C HIS A 89 1.16 14.80 3.94
N SER A 90 1.63 14.88 2.71
CA SER A 90 1.78 16.14 1.98
C SER A 90 0.43 16.75 1.59
N PHE A 91 -0.56 15.89 1.33
CA PHE A 91 -1.90 16.28 0.97
C PHE A 91 -2.70 16.84 2.15
N THR A 92 -2.57 16.26 3.32
CA THR A 92 -3.37 16.67 4.48
C THR A 92 -2.85 17.90 5.20
N GLY A 93 -1.59 18.31 4.94
CA GLY A 93 -0.91 19.39 5.67
C GLY A 93 -0.72 19.08 7.16
N VAL A 94 -1.15 17.93 7.61
CA VAL A 94 -1.04 17.47 9.00
C VAL A 94 0.17 16.57 9.10
N ASP A 95 1.20 17.04 9.77
CA ASP A 95 2.53 16.41 9.81
C ASP A 95 2.53 15.02 10.48
N VAL A 96 1.50 14.69 11.24
CA VAL A 96 1.34 13.36 11.87
C VAL A 96 -0.12 13.14 12.25
N LEU A 97 -0.85 12.40 11.47
CA LEU A 97 -1.92 11.60 12.03
C LEU A 97 -1.25 10.42 12.74
N ARG A 98 -0.92 10.56 14.02
CA ARG A 98 -0.45 9.44 14.81
C ARG A 98 -1.53 8.37 14.80
N TYR A 99 -1.12 7.12 14.62
CA TYR A 99 -2.03 5.97 14.74
C TYR A 99 -2.82 6.02 16.04
N ASP A 100 -2.17 6.48 17.12
CA ASP A 100 -2.75 6.71 18.44
C ASP A 100 -3.90 7.74 18.43
N GLN A 101 -3.86 8.75 17.57
CA GLN A 101 -4.91 9.79 17.47
C GLN A 101 -6.19 9.29 16.79
N ARG A 102 -6.16 8.15 16.08
CA ARG A 102 -7.39 7.48 15.62
C ARG A 102 -8.17 6.85 16.75
N LEU A 103 -7.50 6.48 17.84
CA LEU A 103 -8.05 5.74 18.97
C LEU A 103 -8.26 6.63 20.20
N GLU A 104 -7.42 7.67 20.37
CA GLU A 104 -7.52 8.68 21.40
C GLU A 104 -7.91 9.99 20.76
N SER A 105 -9.22 10.28 20.71
CA SER A 105 -9.71 11.62 20.43
C SER A 105 -9.44 12.52 21.64
N SER A 106 -8.18 12.99 21.78
CA SER A 106 -7.98 14.22 22.53
C SER A 106 -8.65 15.33 21.74
N GLU A 107 -9.74 15.87 22.25
CA GLU A 107 -10.59 16.89 21.62
C GLU A 107 -9.82 18.18 21.25
N ASN A 108 -8.53 18.26 21.55
CA ASN A 108 -7.72 19.47 21.45
C ASN A 108 -6.88 19.61 20.18
N ASP A 109 -6.72 18.58 19.37
CA ASP A 109 -5.96 18.70 18.13
C ASP A 109 -6.87 18.99 16.95
N TYR A 110 -6.68 20.14 16.32
CA TYR A 110 -7.40 20.51 15.11
C TYR A 110 -7.06 19.54 13.97
N VAL A 111 -8.09 18.82 13.52
CA VAL A 111 -8.01 17.96 12.35
C VAL A 111 -8.93 18.54 11.28
N PRO A 112 -8.42 18.93 10.10
CA PRO A 112 -9.24 19.53 9.06
C PRO A 112 -10.23 18.52 8.47
N SER A 113 -11.35 19.02 8.02
CA SER A 113 -12.31 18.29 7.18
C SER A 113 -11.85 18.26 5.72
N VAL A 114 -12.39 17.32 4.94
CA VAL A 114 -12.18 17.30 3.49
C VAL A 114 -12.59 18.62 2.84
N GLY A 115 -13.71 19.19 3.29
CA GLY A 115 -14.19 20.49 2.81
C GLY A 115 -13.22 21.62 3.04
N GLU A 116 -12.54 21.65 4.18
CA GLU A 116 -11.53 22.67 4.48
C GLU A 116 -10.27 22.52 3.62
N ILE A 117 -9.90 21.28 3.28
CA ILE A 117 -8.71 21.01 2.42
C ILE A 117 -8.98 21.39 0.97
N PHE A 118 -10.11 20.96 0.43
CA PHE A 118 -10.43 21.18 -0.98
C PHE A 118 -11.03 22.56 -1.26
N GLY A 119 -11.68 23.18 -0.29
CA GLY A 119 -12.23 24.53 -0.39
C GLY A 119 -13.05 24.75 -1.67
N THR A 120 -12.71 25.79 -2.43
CA THR A 120 -13.39 26.14 -3.69
C THR A 120 -13.24 25.11 -4.80
N ALA A 121 -12.26 24.20 -4.73
CA ALA A 121 -12.10 23.14 -5.72
C ALA A 121 -13.32 22.19 -5.77
N MET A 122 -14.08 22.09 -4.69
CA MET A 122 -15.32 21.30 -4.62
C MET A 122 -16.45 21.87 -5.52
N GLU A 123 -16.39 23.12 -5.89
CA GLU A 123 -17.37 23.74 -6.79
C GLU A 123 -17.17 23.28 -8.26
N SER A 124 -16.02 22.66 -8.56
CA SER A 124 -15.70 22.21 -9.91
C SER A 124 -16.59 21.05 -10.39
N GLY A 125 -16.88 21.01 -11.68
CA GLY A 125 -17.60 19.91 -12.30
C GLY A 125 -16.86 18.57 -12.13
N LEU A 126 -15.52 18.62 -12.16
CA LEU A 126 -14.65 17.45 -11.98
C LEU A 126 -14.81 16.84 -10.58
N TRP A 127 -14.84 17.66 -9.53
CA TRP A 127 -15.07 17.19 -8.17
C TRP A 127 -16.37 16.42 -8.07
N ARG A 128 -17.50 17.01 -8.47
CA ARG A 128 -18.83 16.38 -8.39
C ARG A 128 -18.89 15.09 -9.17
N GLU A 129 -18.32 15.07 -10.37
CA GLU A 129 -18.27 13.88 -11.22
C GLU A 129 -17.47 12.76 -10.57
N MET A 130 -16.27 13.06 -10.07
CA MET A 130 -15.38 12.07 -9.48
C MET A 130 -15.90 11.56 -8.15
N CYS A 131 -16.50 12.41 -7.32
CA CYS A 131 -17.18 11.99 -6.09
C CYS A 131 -18.32 11.00 -6.41
N GLY A 132 -19.10 11.29 -7.46
CA GLY A 132 -20.14 10.36 -7.91
C GLY A 132 -19.58 9.00 -8.38
N LYS A 133 -18.51 9.00 -9.18
CA LYS A 133 -17.87 7.76 -9.68
C LYS A 133 -17.22 6.95 -8.59
N PHE A 134 -16.69 7.60 -7.57
CA PHE A 134 -16.02 6.94 -6.45
C PHE A 134 -16.95 6.65 -5.27
N SER A 135 -18.24 6.90 -5.41
CA SER A 135 -19.24 6.71 -4.33
C SER A 135 -18.84 7.42 -3.03
N LEU A 136 -18.25 8.62 -3.15
CA LEU A 136 -17.82 9.45 -2.03
C LEU A 136 -18.97 10.37 -1.57
N ASN A 137 -19.98 9.77 -0.93
CA ASN A 137 -21.13 10.52 -0.42
C ASN A 137 -20.78 11.22 0.91
N ASP A 138 -21.19 12.48 1.04
CA ASP A 138 -21.04 13.30 2.25
C ASP A 138 -19.60 13.34 2.81
N VAL A 139 -18.62 13.15 1.93
CA VAL A 139 -17.20 13.09 2.32
C VAL A 139 -16.71 14.46 2.80
N GLU A 140 -17.30 15.54 2.34
CA GLU A 140 -16.90 16.93 2.62
C GLU A 140 -16.93 17.25 4.12
N CYS A 141 -17.91 16.70 4.84
CA CYS A 141 -18.07 16.92 6.29
C CYS A 141 -17.18 16.02 7.14
N LYS A 142 -16.54 15.00 6.53
CA LYS A 142 -15.66 14.08 7.26
C LYS A 142 -14.32 14.73 7.58
N LYS A 143 -13.86 14.55 8.81
CA LYS A 143 -12.47 14.86 9.18
C LYS A 143 -11.53 13.82 8.54
N ILE A 144 -10.31 14.23 8.17
CA ILE A 144 -9.33 13.37 7.47
C ILE A 144 -8.99 12.10 8.25
N ASN A 145 -8.91 12.18 9.58
CA ASN A 145 -8.61 11.02 10.44
C ASN A 145 -9.74 9.97 10.50
N TYR A 146 -10.96 10.31 10.07
CA TYR A 146 -12.09 9.38 10.00
C TYR A 146 -12.30 8.78 8.61
N LEU A 147 -11.47 9.14 7.64
CA LEU A 147 -11.52 8.53 6.31
C LEU A 147 -10.96 7.12 6.34
N SER A 148 -11.59 6.21 5.61
CA SER A 148 -11.01 4.91 5.32
C SER A 148 -9.81 5.07 4.37
N SER A 149 -8.90 4.09 4.36
CA SER A 149 -7.76 4.07 3.43
C SER A 149 -8.22 4.19 1.97
N GLY A 150 -9.38 3.61 1.64
CA GLY A 150 -9.97 3.68 0.30
C GLY A 150 -10.46 5.08 -0.05
N GLU A 151 -11.22 5.73 0.85
CA GLU A 151 -11.69 7.11 0.64
C GLU A 151 -10.53 8.08 0.48
N LEU A 152 -9.50 7.92 1.30
CA LEU A 152 -8.32 8.77 1.24
C LEU A 152 -7.57 8.63 -0.10
N ARG A 153 -7.45 7.41 -0.66
CA ARG A 153 -6.87 7.18 -1.99
C ARG A 153 -7.68 7.82 -3.10
N LYS A 154 -9.00 7.64 -3.06
CA LYS A 154 -9.90 8.26 -4.03
C LYS A 154 -9.76 9.78 -4.01
N LEU A 155 -9.65 10.39 -2.83
CA LEU A 155 -9.41 11.83 -2.68
C LEU A 155 -8.05 12.28 -3.19
N LEU A 156 -6.97 11.49 -2.99
CA LEU A 156 -5.65 11.78 -3.57
C LEU A 156 -5.69 11.79 -5.10
N ILE A 157 -6.42 10.85 -5.71
CA ILE A 157 -6.59 10.82 -7.16
C ILE A 157 -7.36 12.05 -7.64
N ILE A 158 -8.44 12.42 -6.94
CA ILE A 158 -9.20 13.65 -7.27
C ILE A 158 -8.29 14.87 -7.17
N ASN A 159 -7.51 14.99 -6.10
CA ASN A 159 -6.57 16.10 -5.92
C ASN A 159 -5.56 16.20 -7.07
N ALA A 160 -5.01 15.08 -7.50
CA ALA A 160 -4.11 15.07 -8.63
C ALA A 160 -4.81 15.46 -9.94
N LEU A 161 -6.02 14.99 -10.18
CA LEU A 161 -6.81 15.35 -11.38
C LEU A 161 -7.17 16.83 -11.44
N LEU A 162 -7.35 17.48 -10.28
CA LEU A 162 -7.59 18.94 -10.21
C LEU A 162 -6.42 19.77 -10.73
N THR A 163 -5.20 19.21 -10.80
CA THR A 163 -4.05 19.86 -11.44
C THR A 163 -4.04 19.71 -12.96
N ALA A 164 -5.03 19.05 -13.54
CA ALA A 164 -5.17 18.78 -14.98
C ALA A 164 -3.88 18.19 -15.61
N PRO A 165 -3.35 17.06 -15.13
CA PRO A 165 -2.14 16.48 -15.69
C PRO A 165 -2.40 15.87 -17.07
N ASP A 166 -1.39 15.87 -17.96
CA ASP A 166 -1.41 15.11 -19.21
C ASP A 166 -1.10 13.62 -18.96
N ILE A 167 -0.20 13.33 -17.99
CA ILE A 167 0.16 11.97 -17.57
C ILE A 167 -0.03 11.85 -16.07
N LEU A 168 -0.81 10.87 -15.65
CA LEU A 168 -1.05 10.50 -14.26
C LEU A 168 -0.37 9.17 -13.95
N VAL A 169 0.62 9.19 -13.07
CA VAL A 169 1.32 7.98 -12.57
C VAL A 169 0.78 7.64 -11.19
N ILE A 170 0.32 6.41 -10.99
CA ILE A 170 -0.26 5.97 -9.71
C ILE A 170 0.51 4.74 -9.22
N ASP A 171 1.13 4.88 -8.05
CA ASP A 171 1.88 3.78 -7.43
C ASP A 171 0.96 2.93 -6.56
N ASN A 172 0.83 1.66 -6.90
CA ASN A 172 0.04 0.64 -6.21
C ASN A 172 -1.40 1.11 -5.86
N PRO A 173 -2.23 1.47 -6.85
CA PRO A 173 -3.55 2.06 -6.62
C PRO A 173 -4.52 1.16 -5.86
N PHE A 174 -4.36 -0.15 -5.93
CA PHE A 174 -5.34 -1.13 -5.44
C PHE A 174 -5.05 -1.70 -4.04
N ILE A 175 -3.88 -1.40 -3.46
CA ILE A 175 -3.52 -1.88 -2.11
C ILE A 175 -4.53 -1.39 -1.07
N GLY A 176 -5.05 -2.30 -0.23
CA GLY A 176 -5.99 -1.98 0.85
C GLY A 176 -7.41 -1.64 0.40
N LEU A 177 -7.73 -1.78 -0.88
CA LEU A 177 -9.10 -1.69 -1.39
C LEU A 177 -9.77 -3.07 -1.37
N ASP A 178 -11.06 -3.09 -1.01
CA ASP A 178 -11.90 -4.26 -1.20
C ASP A 178 -12.25 -4.48 -2.69
N ALA A 179 -12.83 -5.62 -3.01
CA ALA A 179 -13.15 -6.00 -4.40
C ALA A 179 -14.06 -4.98 -5.10
N GLY A 180 -15.06 -4.45 -4.39
CA GLY A 180 -15.97 -3.43 -4.93
C GLY A 180 -15.24 -2.12 -5.24
N SER A 181 -14.47 -1.61 -4.29
CA SER A 181 -13.68 -0.39 -4.46
C SER A 181 -12.61 -0.52 -5.55
N ARG A 182 -12.02 -1.72 -5.73
CA ARG A 182 -11.08 -1.99 -6.83
C ARG A 182 -11.76 -1.89 -8.20
N THR A 183 -12.97 -2.43 -8.33
CA THR A 183 -13.75 -2.36 -9.56
C THR A 183 -14.12 -0.91 -9.87
N GLU A 184 -14.67 -0.17 -8.91
CA GLU A 184 -15.00 1.26 -9.07
C GLU A 184 -13.79 2.09 -9.52
N LEU A 185 -12.61 1.84 -8.91
CA LEU A 185 -11.39 2.55 -9.28
C LEU A 185 -10.94 2.20 -10.70
N ARG A 186 -10.95 0.91 -11.08
CA ARG A 186 -10.63 0.49 -12.45
C ARG A 186 -11.53 1.17 -13.47
N ASP A 187 -12.83 1.15 -13.27
CA ASP A 187 -13.82 1.74 -14.17
C ASP A 187 -13.62 3.26 -14.30
N ALA A 188 -13.32 3.93 -13.19
CA ALA A 188 -13.02 5.36 -13.20
C ALA A 188 -11.74 5.68 -13.98
N LEU A 189 -10.67 4.90 -13.79
CA LEU A 189 -9.40 5.08 -14.51
C LEU A 189 -9.58 4.84 -16.02
N MET A 190 -10.32 3.78 -16.40
CA MET A 190 -10.63 3.52 -17.80
C MET A 190 -11.45 4.66 -18.43
N SER A 191 -12.44 5.18 -17.73
CA SER A 191 -13.20 6.36 -18.18
C SER A 191 -12.34 7.62 -18.35
N LEU A 192 -11.36 7.84 -17.50
CA LEU A 192 -10.41 8.95 -17.62
C LEU A 192 -9.47 8.76 -18.82
N ARG A 193 -8.96 7.55 -19.02
CA ARG A 193 -8.16 7.17 -20.19
C ARG A 193 -8.92 7.44 -21.49
N ASP A 194 -10.20 7.06 -21.56
CA ASP A 194 -11.04 7.26 -22.77
C ASP A 194 -11.30 8.75 -23.07
N ARG A 195 -11.10 9.63 -22.11
CA ARG A 195 -11.13 11.09 -22.28
C ARG A 195 -9.78 11.69 -22.67
N GLY A 196 -8.75 10.87 -22.90
CA GLY A 196 -7.45 11.30 -23.35
C GLY A 196 -6.42 11.54 -22.25
N LEU A 197 -6.74 11.21 -20.97
CA LEU A 197 -5.72 11.20 -19.92
C LEU A 197 -4.81 9.98 -20.11
N HIS A 198 -3.49 10.22 -20.10
CA HIS A 198 -2.54 9.12 -20.13
C HIS A 198 -2.27 8.65 -18.71
N ILE A 199 -2.40 7.35 -18.47
CA ILE A 199 -2.31 6.77 -17.14
C ILE A 199 -1.19 5.73 -17.09
N VAL A 200 -0.35 5.81 -16.05
CA VAL A 200 0.67 4.81 -15.75
C VAL A 200 0.36 4.20 -14.40
N LEU A 201 0.12 2.89 -14.37
CA LEU A 201 -0.10 2.14 -13.14
C LEU A 201 1.16 1.37 -12.80
N LEU A 202 1.72 1.60 -11.61
CA LEU A 202 2.84 0.84 -11.08
C LEU A 202 2.29 -0.26 -10.18
N LEU A 203 2.37 -1.53 -10.61
CA LEU A 203 1.67 -2.65 -9.99
C LEU A 203 2.67 -3.71 -9.52
N SER A 204 2.41 -4.28 -8.36
CA SER A 204 3.21 -5.39 -7.82
C SER A 204 2.67 -6.75 -8.24
N ASP A 205 1.40 -6.82 -8.68
CA ASP A 205 0.69 -8.01 -9.10
C ASP A 205 0.17 -7.81 -10.53
N ALA A 206 0.47 -8.74 -11.41
CA ALA A 206 0.00 -8.73 -12.80
C ALA A 206 -1.55 -8.90 -12.88
N GLY A 207 -2.16 -9.60 -11.93
CA GLY A 207 -3.61 -9.76 -11.84
C GLY A 207 -4.37 -8.45 -11.57
N GLU A 208 -3.67 -7.38 -11.17
CA GLU A 208 -4.26 -6.06 -10.96
C GLU A 208 -4.30 -5.20 -12.25
N VAL A 209 -3.66 -5.64 -13.35
CA VAL A 209 -3.69 -4.92 -14.63
C VAL A 209 -5.13 -4.85 -15.15
N PRO A 210 -5.66 -3.64 -15.45
CA PRO A 210 -7.01 -3.49 -15.97
C PRO A 210 -7.17 -4.17 -17.33
N ASP A 211 -8.32 -4.84 -17.54
CA ASP A 211 -8.71 -5.28 -18.87
C ASP A 211 -8.78 -4.05 -19.81
N GLY A 212 -8.15 -4.14 -20.96
CA GLY A 212 -8.09 -3.03 -21.92
C GLY A 212 -6.91 -2.05 -21.70
N ALA A 213 -5.95 -2.37 -20.85
CA ALA A 213 -4.68 -1.64 -20.80
C ALA A 213 -4.00 -1.68 -22.19
N ASP A 214 -3.45 -0.52 -22.61
CA ASP A 214 -2.90 -0.35 -23.96
C ASP A 214 -1.47 -0.89 -24.08
N ALA A 215 -0.74 -0.88 -22.97
CA ALA A 215 0.63 -1.42 -22.91
C ALA A 215 0.95 -1.95 -21.52
N MET A 216 1.93 -2.87 -21.47
CA MET A 216 2.50 -3.37 -20.24
C MET A 216 4.02 -3.43 -20.34
N LEU A 217 4.71 -2.83 -19.37
CA LEU A 217 6.13 -2.95 -19.13
C LEU A 217 6.37 -3.91 -17.96
N THR A 218 7.39 -4.74 -18.06
CA THR A 218 7.81 -5.61 -16.96
C THR A 218 9.17 -5.19 -16.44
N LEU A 219 9.29 -5.09 -15.11
CA LEU A 219 10.49 -4.73 -14.37
C LEU A 219 10.89 -5.84 -13.40
N GLU A 220 12.17 -6.20 -13.37
CA GLU A 220 12.71 -7.18 -12.44
C GLU A 220 14.15 -6.79 -12.08
N GLY A 221 14.50 -6.72 -10.80
CA GLY A 221 15.83 -6.35 -10.35
C GLY A 221 16.37 -5.04 -10.94
N CYS A 222 15.56 -3.99 -10.95
CA CYS A 222 15.90 -2.70 -11.57
C CYS A 222 16.22 -2.77 -13.08
N ARG A 223 15.68 -3.74 -13.80
CA ARG A 223 15.87 -3.90 -15.26
C ARG A 223 14.53 -4.10 -15.95
N PHE A 224 14.33 -3.45 -17.09
CA PHE A 224 13.22 -3.74 -17.98
C PHE A 224 13.43 -5.12 -18.63
N THR A 225 12.47 -6.02 -18.46
CA THR A 225 12.52 -7.39 -18.96
C THR A 225 11.63 -7.60 -20.19
N GLY A 226 10.70 -6.70 -20.45
CA GLY A 226 9.85 -6.74 -21.62
C GLY A 226 8.87 -5.59 -21.71
N MET A 227 8.32 -5.42 -22.91
CA MET A 227 7.18 -4.56 -23.19
C MET A 227 6.26 -5.26 -24.18
N VAL A 228 4.98 -5.21 -23.91
CA VAL A 228 3.93 -5.65 -24.84
C VAL A 228 2.92 -4.51 -25.03
N THR A 229 2.32 -4.43 -26.20
CA THR A 229 1.38 -3.38 -26.58
C THR A 229 0.17 -3.96 -27.27
N GLY A 230 -0.96 -3.29 -27.11
CA GLY A 230 -2.27 -3.80 -27.54
C GLY A 230 -2.94 -4.64 -26.45
N SER A 231 -4.21 -4.37 -26.21
CA SER A 231 -4.97 -4.95 -25.08
C SER A 231 -5.01 -6.48 -25.09
N THR A 232 -5.07 -7.10 -26.28
CA THR A 232 -5.06 -8.57 -26.41
C THR A 232 -3.74 -9.18 -25.98
N ASP A 233 -2.60 -8.57 -26.37
CA ASP A 233 -1.27 -9.07 -26.03
C ASP A 233 -0.93 -8.79 -24.57
N VAL A 234 -1.37 -7.65 -24.02
CA VAL A 234 -1.29 -7.35 -22.60
C VAL A 234 -2.02 -8.41 -21.78
N ARG A 235 -3.27 -8.73 -22.14
CA ARG A 235 -4.06 -9.75 -21.45
C ARG A 235 -3.40 -11.12 -21.51
N ARG A 236 -2.88 -11.53 -22.68
CA ARG A 236 -2.13 -12.78 -22.83
C ARG A 236 -0.92 -12.80 -21.91
N ARG A 237 -0.16 -11.72 -21.85
CA ARG A 237 1.03 -11.62 -21.00
C ARG A 237 0.71 -11.68 -19.50
N VAL A 238 -0.40 -11.08 -19.08
CA VAL A 238 -0.92 -11.19 -17.71
C VAL A 238 -1.19 -12.65 -17.34
N CYS A 239 -1.88 -13.41 -18.22
CA CYS A 239 -2.13 -14.83 -18.00
C CYS A 239 -0.82 -15.63 -17.92
N GLU A 240 0.16 -15.39 -18.81
CA GLU A 240 1.46 -16.07 -18.79
C GLU A 240 2.20 -15.85 -17.47
N ILE A 241 2.14 -14.64 -16.88
CA ILE A 241 2.75 -14.33 -15.58
C ILE A 241 2.02 -15.07 -14.47
N ALA A 242 0.68 -15.02 -14.45
CA ALA A 242 -0.14 -15.71 -13.45
C ALA A 242 0.11 -17.23 -13.44
N ASP A 243 0.14 -17.85 -14.63
CA ASP A 243 0.42 -19.28 -14.77
C ASP A 243 1.85 -19.63 -14.28
N ALA A 244 2.82 -18.73 -14.52
CA ALA A 244 4.20 -18.92 -14.06
C ALA A 244 4.30 -18.82 -12.52
N ASP A 245 3.56 -17.89 -11.92
CA ASP A 245 3.53 -17.71 -10.46
C ASP A 245 2.84 -18.90 -9.77
N GLU A 246 1.76 -19.42 -10.32
CA GLU A 246 1.09 -20.62 -9.82
C GLU A 246 2.00 -21.86 -9.92
N SER A 247 2.70 -22.03 -11.03
CA SER A 247 3.63 -23.14 -11.21
C SER A 247 4.91 -23.01 -10.37
N GLY A 248 5.36 -21.79 -10.08
CA GLY A 248 6.50 -21.49 -9.21
C GLY A 248 6.20 -21.70 -7.73
N CYS A 249 4.96 -21.52 -7.31
CA CYS A 249 4.56 -21.66 -5.90
C CYS A 249 4.77 -23.07 -5.32
N CYS A 250 4.78 -24.10 -6.18
CA CYS A 250 5.02 -25.50 -5.76
C CYS A 250 6.49 -25.82 -5.43
N CYS A 251 7.44 -24.92 -5.73
CA CYS A 251 8.88 -25.17 -5.62
C CYS A 251 9.61 -24.27 -4.61
N LEU A 252 8.88 -23.48 -3.80
CA LEU A 252 9.52 -22.72 -2.73
C LEU A 252 10.10 -23.69 -1.71
N ALA A 253 11.44 -23.71 -1.57
CA ALA A 253 12.08 -24.40 -0.46
C ALA A 253 11.47 -23.91 0.85
N PRO A 254 11.24 -24.81 1.84
CA PRO A 254 10.71 -24.39 3.12
C PRO A 254 11.63 -23.33 3.73
N VAL A 255 11.08 -22.17 3.98
CA VAL A 255 11.81 -21.09 4.66
C VAL A 255 12.05 -21.55 6.10
N ILE A 256 13.30 -21.76 6.47
CA ILE A 256 13.68 -22.06 7.85
C ILE A 256 13.69 -20.73 8.60
N LEU A 257 12.69 -20.51 9.42
CA LEU A 257 12.64 -19.32 10.27
C LEU A 257 13.68 -19.44 11.39
N PRO A 258 14.34 -18.34 11.76
CA PRO A 258 15.17 -18.31 12.97
C PRO A 258 14.32 -18.64 14.19
N ASP A 259 14.94 -19.27 15.20
CA ASP A 259 14.26 -19.57 16.45
C ASP A 259 13.70 -18.30 17.09
N ALA A 260 12.48 -18.38 17.60
CA ALA A 260 11.88 -17.24 18.28
C ALA A 260 12.65 -16.96 19.60
N PRO A 261 13.00 -15.70 19.88
CA PRO A 261 13.63 -15.38 21.16
C PRO A 261 12.61 -15.55 22.30
N GLY A 262 12.87 -16.47 23.20
CA GLY A 262 12.09 -16.70 24.42
C GLY A 262 11.04 -17.82 24.35
N ASP A 263 10.59 -18.25 25.51
CA ASP A 263 9.52 -19.23 25.65
C ASP A 263 8.17 -18.54 25.34
N VAL A 264 7.44 -19.07 24.38
CA VAL A 264 6.05 -18.65 24.15
C VAL A 264 5.20 -19.19 25.29
N PRO A 265 4.49 -18.34 26.04
CA PRO A 265 3.62 -18.81 27.13
C PRO A 265 2.66 -19.88 26.63
N GLU A 266 2.53 -20.97 27.38
CA GLU A 266 1.53 -21.97 27.07
C GLU A 266 0.14 -21.40 27.32
N HIS A 267 -0.73 -21.50 26.34
CA HIS A 267 -2.14 -21.11 26.41
C HIS A 267 -2.96 -22.05 25.53
N GLU A 268 -4.19 -22.28 25.89
CA GLU A 268 -5.15 -23.09 25.10
C GLU A 268 -5.91 -22.17 24.13
N MET A 269 -6.37 -21.01 24.63
CA MET A 269 -7.11 -20.02 23.87
C MET A 269 -6.19 -18.86 23.45
N ALA A 270 -6.06 -18.59 22.15
CA ALA A 270 -5.37 -17.40 21.68
C ALA A 270 -6.18 -16.14 22.03
N PHE A 271 -7.46 -16.15 21.69
CA PHE A 271 -8.44 -15.16 22.19
C PHE A 271 -9.87 -15.65 22.04
N SER A 272 -10.78 -15.11 22.85
CA SER A 272 -12.22 -15.22 22.65
C SER A 272 -12.92 -13.89 22.90
N ILE A 273 -14.01 -13.66 22.19
CA ILE A 273 -14.91 -12.52 22.35
C ILE A 273 -16.33 -13.07 22.41
N HIS A 274 -17.10 -12.65 23.43
CA HIS A 274 -18.49 -13.02 23.59
C HIS A 274 -19.38 -11.80 23.60
N GLY A 275 -20.41 -11.80 22.71
CA GLY A 275 -21.33 -10.68 22.55
C GLY A 275 -20.65 -9.35 22.15
N GLY A 276 -19.51 -9.43 21.46
CA GLY A 276 -18.65 -8.30 21.15
C GLY A 276 -19.39 -7.17 20.47
N LYS A 277 -19.16 -5.93 20.95
CA LYS A 277 -19.80 -4.70 20.45
C LYS A 277 -18.78 -3.58 20.35
N ALA A 278 -18.85 -2.80 19.27
CA ALA A 278 -18.12 -1.56 19.13
C ALA A 278 -18.96 -0.47 18.45
N ALA A 279 -18.86 0.76 18.96
CA ALA A 279 -19.62 1.91 18.46
C ALA A 279 -18.73 3.15 18.37
N TYR A 280 -18.98 4.00 17.35
CA TYR A 280 -18.34 5.29 17.18
C TYR A 280 -19.39 6.36 16.80
N GLY A 281 -19.28 7.53 17.40
CA GLY A 281 -20.20 8.64 17.12
C GLY A 281 -21.68 8.29 17.35
N GLY A 282 -21.97 7.39 18.30
CA GLY A 282 -23.32 6.92 18.60
C GLY A 282 -23.89 5.92 17.59
N ARG A 283 -23.08 5.39 16.67
CA ARG A 283 -23.48 4.35 15.71
C ARG A 283 -22.72 3.06 16.00
N ASP A 284 -23.46 1.96 16.06
CA ASP A 284 -22.86 0.64 16.18
C ASP A 284 -22.11 0.29 14.88
N VAL A 285 -20.84 -0.07 15.01
CA VAL A 285 -20.03 -0.60 13.89
C VAL A 285 -20.31 -2.09 13.76
N PHE A 286 -20.31 -2.80 14.88
CA PHE A 286 -20.77 -4.18 14.99
C PHE A 286 -21.33 -4.46 16.39
N SER A 287 -22.17 -5.47 16.50
CA SER A 287 -22.72 -5.94 17.77
C SER A 287 -23.04 -7.42 17.73
N GLY A 288 -22.92 -8.09 18.90
CA GLY A 288 -23.24 -9.51 19.06
C GLY A 288 -22.25 -10.44 18.38
N ILE A 289 -20.96 -10.08 18.33
CA ILE A 289 -19.91 -10.96 17.76
C ILE A 289 -19.49 -11.98 18.83
N ASP A 290 -19.60 -13.26 18.49
CA ASP A 290 -19.01 -14.37 19.23
C ASP A 290 -17.92 -15.00 18.36
N TRP A 291 -16.68 -15.00 18.86
CA TRP A 291 -15.55 -15.53 18.13
C TRP A 291 -14.48 -16.08 19.06
N GLU A 292 -14.10 -17.34 18.84
CA GLU A 292 -13.07 -18.04 19.57
C GLU A 292 -11.96 -18.47 18.62
N VAL A 293 -10.71 -18.26 19.01
CA VAL A 293 -9.52 -18.70 18.29
C VAL A 293 -8.61 -19.44 19.26
N ARG A 294 -8.34 -20.71 18.96
CA ARG A 294 -7.47 -21.57 19.74
C ARG A 294 -6.02 -21.51 19.26
N ARG A 295 -5.10 -21.91 20.11
CA ARG A 295 -3.69 -22.01 19.76
C ARG A 295 -3.48 -22.85 18.50
N GLY A 296 -2.70 -22.32 17.53
CA GLY A 296 -2.35 -22.99 16.27
C GLY A 296 -3.39 -22.89 15.18
N GLU A 297 -4.59 -22.34 15.43
CA GLU A 297 -5.57 -22.10 14.39
C GLU A 297 -5.15 -20.94 13.49
N ARG A 298 -5.58 -21.00 12.23
CA ARG A 298 -5.35 -19.97 11.20
C ARG A 298 -6.69 -19.49 10.68
N TRP A 299 -6.97 -18.21 10.87
CA TRP A 299 -8.24 -17.59 10.52
C TRP A 299 -8.09 -16.52 9.45
N MET A 300 -9.05 -16.45 8.56
CA MET A 300 -9.18 -15.36 7.59
C MET A 300 -10.45 -14.57 7.90
N LEU A 301 -10.28 -13.29 8.29
CA LEU A 301 -11.39 -12.38 8.52
C LEU A 301 -11.66 -11.57 7.25
N THR A 302 -12.77 -11.84 6.57
CA THR A 302 -13.15 -11.18 5.32
C THR A 302 -14.38 -10.30 5.49
N GLY A 303 -14.55 -9.33 4.60
CA GLY A 303 -15.70 -8.43 4.59
C GLY A 303 -15.36 -7.11 3.88
N PRO A 304 -16.36 -6.30 3.53
CA PRO A 304 -16.17 -5.01 2.87
C PRO A 304 -15.37 -4.02 3.73
N ASN A 305 -14.84 -2.96 3.11
CA ASN A 305 -14.20 -1.88 3.84
C ASN A 305 -15.25 -1.18 4.73
N GLY A 306 -14.81 -0.76 5.92
CA GLY A 306 -15.72 -0.16 6.90
C GLY A 306 -16.54 -1.14 7.74
N SER A 307 -16.47 -2.46 7.51
CA SER A 307 -17.21 -3.48 8.30
C SER A 307 -16.65 -3.71 9.72
N GLY A 308 -15.60 -2.99 10.13
CA GLY A 308 -15.06 -3.08 11.48
C GLY A 308 -13.97 -4.15 11.70
N LYS A 309 -13.43 -4.78 10.64
CA LYS A 309 -12.37 -5.81 10.76
C LYS A 309 -11.16 -5.33 11.55
N SER A 310 -10.59 -4.19 11.15
CA SER A 310 -9.43 -3.60 11.84
C SER A 310 -9.77 -3.16 13.26
N LEU A 311 -11.00 -2.70 13.48
CA LEU A 311 -11.50 -2.34 14.80
C LEU A 311 -11.57 -3.56 15.73
N LEU A 312 -12.12 -4.66 15.24
CA LEU A 312 -12.20 -5.92 15.98
C LEU A 312 -10.79 -6.43 16.34
N LEU A 313 -9.85 -6.42 15.38
CA LEU A 313 -8.47 -6.82 15.65
C LEU A 313 -7.76 -5.87 16.63
N SER A 314 -8.02 -4.56 16.58
CA SER A 314 -7.43 -3.60 17.53
C SER A 314 -7.90 -3.84 18.97
N MET A 315 -9.11 -4.35 19.16
CA MET A 315 -9.60 -4.77 20.50
C MET A 315 -8.83 -5.97 21.03
N VAL A 316 -8.52 -6.96 20.17
CA VAL A 316 -7.72 -8.13 20.53
C VAL A 316 -6.27 -7.73 20.82
N CYS A 317 -5.68 -6.86 19.99
CA CYS A 317 -4.30 -6.39 20.16
C CYS A 317 -4.10 -5.40 21.33
N GLY A 318 -5.18 -5.04 22.03
CA GLY A 318 -5.13 -4.12 23.16
C GLY A 318 -4.99 -2.64 22.81
N ASP A 319 -5.12 -2.28 21.53
CA ASP A 319 -4.99 -0.90 21.06
C ASP A 319 -6.28 -0.09 21.20
N ASN A 320 -7.42 -0.75 21.48
CA ASN A 320 -8.72 -0.11 21.56
C ASN A 320 -9.30 -0.14 22.97
N PRO A 321 -9.60 1.01 23.59
CA PRO A 321 -10.15 1.07 24.94
C PRO A 321 -11.55 0.44 25.06
N GLN A 322 -12.30 0.30 23.96
CA GLN A 322 -13.60 -0.39 23.98
C GLN A 322 -13.44 -1.89 24.29
N ALA A 323 -12.23 -2.46 24.22
CA ALA A 323 -11.95 -3.81 24.67
C ALA A 323 -12.36 -4.06 26.12
N TYR A 324 -12.22 -3.04 27.00
CA TYR A 324 -12.61 -3.15 28.43
C TYR A 324 -14.12 -3.17 28.66
N ALA A 325 -14.90 -2.75 27.70
CA ALA A 325 -16.36 -2.80 27.76
C ALA A 325 -16.95 -4.11 27.20
N ASN A 326 -16.08 -5.01 26.75
CA ASN A 326 -16.46 -6.28 26.12
C ASN A 326 -15.94 -7.48 26.93
N ASP A 327 -16.57 -8.62 26.75
CA ASP A 327 -16.10 -9.88 27.34
C ASP A 327 -15.06 -10.51 26.41
N ILE A 328 -13.79 -10.19 26.69
CA ILE A 328 -12.64 -10.63 25.88
C ILE A 328 -11.67 -11.38 26.78
N VAL A 329 -11.24 -12.55 26.32
CA VAL A 329 -10.15 -13.35 26.91
C VAL A 329 -9.00 -13.40 25.91
N ILE A 330 -7.77 -13.18 26.35
CA ILE A 330 -6.56 -13.24 25.53
C ILE A 330 -5.53 -14.08 26.28
N PHE A 331 -4.98 -15.10 25.63
CA PHE A 331 -4.02 -16.03 26.23
C PHE A 331 -4.51 -16.61 27.57
N ASP A 332 -5.76 -17.07 27.60
CA ASP A 332 -6.47 -17.62 28.77
C ASP A 332 -6.72 -16.61 29.92
N HIS A 333 -6.41 -15.31 29.72
CA HIS A 333 -6.63 -14.26 30.71
C HIS A 333 -7.75 -13.29 30.28
N LYS A 334 -8.70 -13.05 31.18
CA LYS A 334 -9.78 -12.11 30.92
C LYS A 334 -9.25 -10.69 30.93
N ARG A 335 -9.62 -9.86 29.92
CA ARG A 335 -9.26 -8.45 29.85
C ARG A 335 -9.81 -7.68 31.07
N GLY A 336 -8.93 -6.87 31.67
CA GLY A 336 -9.27 -6.08 32.85
C GLY A 336 -9.17 -6.85 34.18
N SER A 337 -8.54 -8.04 34.20
CA SER A 337 -8.31 -8.82 35.43
C SER A 337 -7.04 -8.41 36.18
N GLY A 338 -6.33 -7.38 35.71
CA GLY A 338 -5.10 -6.87 36.33
C GLY A 338 -3.85 -7.05 35.49
N GLU A 339 -3.98 -7.60 34.28
CA GLU A 339 -2.90 -7.73 33.31
C GLU A 339 -2.43 -6.37 32.77
N SER A 340 -1.14 -6.26 32.53
CA SER A 340 -0.58 -5.12 31.82
C SER A 340 -0.84 -5.22 30.32
N ILE A 341 -1.00 -4.08 29.65
CA ILE A 341 -1.09 -4.04 28.17
C ILE A 341 0.18 -4.63 27.54
N TRP A 342 1.30 -4.56 28.20
CA TRP A 342 2.58 -5.11 27.74
C TRP A 342 2.62 -6.64 27.79
N ASP A 343 1.91 -7.26 28.72
CA ASP A 343 1.77 -8.71 28.80
C ASP A 343 1.06 -9.27 27.57
N ILE A 344 0.19 -8.48 26.97
CA ILE A 344 -0.48 -8.80 25.72
C ILE A 344 0.40 -8.46 24.53
N LYS A 345 0.88 -7.24 24.44
CA LYS A 345 1.63 -6.76 23.26
C LYS A 345 2.95 -7.49 23.03
N ASN A 346 3.61 -7.96 24.08
CA ASN A 346 4.84 -8.76 23.95
C ASN A 346 4.61 -10.14 23.29
N ASN A 347 3.38 -10.61 23.30
CA ASN A 347 3.00 -11.93 22.76
C ASN A 347 2.24 -11.84 21.43
N ILE A 348 2.03 -10.65 20.90
CA ILE A 348 1.31 -10.42 19.63
C ILE A 348 2.22 -9.76 18.62
N GLY A 349 2.48 -10.41 17.49
CA GLY A 349 3.02 -9.76 16.30
C GLY A 349 1.88 -9.14 15.47
N TYR A 350 1.93 -7.82 15.24
CA TYR A 350 0.93 -7.11 14.46
C TYR A 350 1.57 -6.43 13.25
N VAL A 351 1.04 -6.70 12.07
CA VAL A 351 1.48 -6.07 10.81
C VAL A 351 0.27 -5.52 10.07
N CYS A 352 0.34 -4.26 9.68
CA CYS A 352 -0.69 -3.65 8.84
C CYS A 352 -0.05 -2.67 7.83
N PRO A 353 -0.68 -2.41 6.67
CA PRO A 353 -0.17 -1.48 5.66
C PRO A 353 0.03 -0.06 6.20
N GLU A 354 -0.80 0.35 7.14
CA GLU A 354 -0.75 1.67 7.78
C GLU A 354 0.52 1.89 8.60
N MET A 355 1.14 0.83 9.13
CA MET A 355 2.40 0.96 9.87
C MET A 355 3.49 1.61 9.02
N GLN A 356 3.54 1.34 7.72
CA GLN A 356 4.51 1.95 6.82
C GLN A 356 4.36 3.49 6.77
N LEU A 357 3.14 4.01 6.88
CA LEU A 357 2.85 5.45 6.82
C LEU A 357 3.37 6.21 8.04
N TYR A 358 3.33 5.55 9.21
CA TYR A 358 3.67 6.17 10.50
C TYR A 358 5.06 5.80 10.98
N PHE A 359 5.67 4.77 10.40
CA PHE A 359 6.98 4.30 10.80
C PHE A 359 8.07 5.24 10.27
N ARG A 360 8.56 6.11 11.14
CA ARG A 360 9.66 7.04 10.83
C ARG A 360 10.86 6.69 11.71
N SER A 361 11.82 5.97 11.18
CA SER A 361 13.08 5.67 11.84
C SER A 361 14.26 6.11 10.99
N LYS A 362 15.29 6.63 11.64
CA LYS A 362 16.61 6.93 11.03
C LYS A 362 17.61 5.79 11.23
N LEU A 363 17.19 4.73 11.89
CA LEU A 363 18.03 3.57 12.14
C LEU A 363 18.21 2.76 10.84
N ALA A 364 19.35 2.08 10.73
CA ALA A 364 19.52 1.06 9.70
C ALA A 364 18.51 -0.07 9.91
N VAL A 365 18.09 -0.72 8.81
CA VAL A 365 17.08 -1.80 8.83
C VAL A 365 17.43 -2.89 9.85
N ARG A 366 18.70 -3.28 9.90
CA ARG A 366 19.25 -4.21 10.90
C ARG A 366 18.93 -3.81 12.34
N GLY A 367 19.09 -2.52 12.66
CA GLY A 367 18.77 -1.99 13.98
C GLY A 367 17.27 -2.02 14.29
N ILE A 368 16.43 -1.74 13.29
CA ILE A 368 14.97 -1.81 13.44
C ILE A 368 14.51 -3.23 13.77
N VAL A 369 15.06 -4.23 13.07
CA VAL A 369 14.74 -5.65 13.32
C VAL A 369 15.22 -6.06 14.72
N ALA A 370 16.43 -5.62 15.13
CA ALA A 370 16.95 -5.89 16.46
C ALA A 370 16.10 -5.24 17.57
N GLU A 371 15.53 -4.04 17.34
CA GLU A 371 14.61 -3.42 18.31
C GLU A 371 13.32 -4.21 18.50
N GLY A 372 12.83 -4.90 17.47
CA GLY A 372 11.63 -5.72 17.55
C GLY A 372 11.73 -6.89 18.53
N MET A 373 12.94 -7.27 18.91
CA MET A 373 13.20 -8.35 19.90
C MET A 373 13.24 -7.85 21.34
N ARG A 374 13.07 -6.54 21.57
CA ARG A 374 13.23 -5.91 22.89
C ARG A 374 11.92 -5.42 23.46
N PRO A 375 11.74 -5.53 24.79
CA PRO A 375 10.72 -4.76 25.47
C PRO A 375 10.92 -3.25 25.21
N VAL A 376 9.84 -2.52 25.08
CA VAL A 376 9.83 -1.07 24.76
C VAL A 376 10.71 -0.21 25.67
N LEU A 377 10.92 -0.64 26.91
CA LEU A 377 11.72 0.06 27.92
C LEU A 377 13.24 -0.02 27.70
N GLU A 378 13.74 -0.87 26.82
CA GLU A 378 15.17 -1.09 26.58
C GLU A 378 15.71 -0.41 25.30
N ARG A 379 14.96 0.46 24.67
CA ARG A 379 15.30 1.10 23.37
C ARG A 379 16.59 1.89 23.34
N PHE A 380 17.13 2.28 24.48
CA PHE A 380 18.38 3.08 24.57
C PHE A 380 19.64 2.24 24.81
N ARG A 381 19.52 0.93 24.94
CA ARG A 381 20.65 0.04 25.12
C ARG A 381 21.32 -0.29 23.79
N LYS A 382 22.66 -0.39 23.78
CA LYS A 382 23.38 -0.90 22.60
C LYS A 382 22.97 -2.33 22.30
N TYR A 383 22.85 -2.64 21.01
CA TYR A 383 22.52 -4.00 20.58
C TYR A 383 23.62 -4.98 20.96
N SER A 384 23.25 -6.17 21.43
CA SER A 384 24.21 -7.25 21.65
C SER A 384 24.60 -7.91 20.31
N PRO A 385 25.75 -8.59 20.27
CA PRO A 385 26.14 -9.35 19.08
C PRO A 385 25.10 -10.41 18.67
N GLU A 386 24.44 -11.03 19.67
CA GLU A 386 23.41 -12.05 19.44
C GLU A 386 22.14 -11.44 18.82
N GLU A 387 21.68 -10.27 19.33
CA GLU A 387 20.53 -9.56 18.75
C GLU A 387 20.81 -9.14 17.31
N LEU A 388 22.03 -8.70 17.00
CA LEU A 388 22.39 -8.34 15.63
C LEU A 388 22.52 -9.57 14.73
N ALA A 389 23.04 -10.68 15.22
CA ALA A 389 23.10 -11.93 14.45
C ALA A 389 21.69 -12.47 14.15
N MET A 390 20.78 -12.40 15.11
CA MET A 390 19.38 -12.78 14.90
C MET A 390 18.70 -11.86 13.89
N ALA A 391 18.94 -10.55 13.95
CA ALA A 391 18.42 -9.60 12.97
C ALA A 391 18.93 -9.91 11.56
N ASP A 392 20.22 -10.23 11.41
CA ASP A 392 20.80 -10.65 10.12
C ASP A 392 20.12 -11.93 9.60
N ALA A 393 19.93 -12.94 10.45
CA ALA A 393 19.27 -14.18 10.07
C ALA A 393 17.83 -13.94 9.57
N TRP A 394 17.07 -13.03 10.20
CA TRP A 394 15.74 -12.65 9.71
C TRP A 394 15.78 -11.89 8.39
N LEU A 395 16.73 -10.98 8.21
CA LEU A 395 16.90 -10.23 6.95
C LEU A 395 17.27 -11.17 5.79
N ASP A 396 18.18 -12.12 6.03
CA ASP A 396 18.56 -13.15 5.05
C ASP A 396 17.37 -14.04 4.69
N CYS A 397 16.62 -14.48 5.69
CA CYS A 397 15.42 -15.30 5.51
C CYS A 397 14.35 -14.59 4.64
N LEU A 398 14.23 -13.27 4.79
CA LEU A 398 13.28 -12.46 4.03
C LEU A 398 13.84 -11.93 2.70
N GLY A 399 15.14 -12.22 2.38
CA GLY A 399 15.80 -11.79 1.15
C GLY A 399 15.99 -10.28 1.04
N ILE A 400 16.16 -9.58 2.18
CA ILE A 400 16.36 -8.12 2.28
C ILE A 400 17.64 -7.73 3.00
N SER A 401 18.60 -8.65 3.11
CA SER A 401 19.93 -8.43 3.70
C SER A 401 20.84 -7.55 2.84
#